data_83c82f6b8c6a46a97bec4a82a8612f46
#
_entry.id   83c82f6b8c6a46a97bec4a82a8612f46
#
_cell.length_a   1.000
_cell.length_b   1.000
_cell.length_c   1.000
_cell.angle_alpha   90.00
_cell.angle_beta   90.00
_cell.angle_gamma   90.00
#
_symmetry.space_group_name_H-M   'P 1'
#
loop_
_entity.id
_entity.type
_entity.pdbx_description
1 polymer ?
#
loop_
_entity_poly.entity_id
_entity_poly.type
_entity_poly.pdbx_seq_one_letter_code
_entity_poly.pdbx_strand_id
1 'polypeptide(L)'
;MMSKFMKSLCKIAIPVTLQSMLQASFSIVDQIMIGQLGETNISAVGLCGNFSLIFSVVIGAVSTVAGILIAQFIGAEDTKEAWCGFDVSLICGILISGIFMLASGCFSRQILGLYTTDTSIINTGTVYFRIIAFSYIPMAISNILSSWLRCREHATIPFLASFGAVGVNTGLNYLLIFGKFGFPCMGIKGAAIATLISQLFNLVVITAGFALCIRKDGDKPVWSLHFSKITIKDYFIMIMPILISEFLWSLGQNVESAVYGHLGTSNLAAYTLTCPIQGLIVGALSGLSAAAGVMVGKRLGRKEYDEAYTESKKIMYAGLVGAVVVSALLITMAGVYTKLYRVDDSVKSLGKILLIVFALYAPVKVENMILGGGIIRSGGNTKIIMVIDIVGTWCIGIPMCLLAAYVFKWGIVGVYTLLTTEEIFRLVVSLVIFKRRKWMISLS
;
A
#
# COMPACT_ATOMS: atom_id res chain seq x y z
N MET A 1 -18.00 -24.85 13.66
CA MET A 1 -18.37 -24.31 12.33
C MET A 1 -18.09 -22.82 12.31
N MET A 2 -17.25 -22.30 11.39
CA MET A 2 -17.02 -20.86 11.23
C MET A 2 -18.32 -20.18 10.80
N SER A 3 -18.66 -19.04 11.43
CA SER A 3 -19.83 -18.23 11.03
C SER A 3 -19.70 -17.77 9.56
N LYS A 4 -20.82 -17.55 8.86
CA LYS A 4 -20.82 -17.05 7.47
C LYS A 4 -19.98 -15.75 7.32
N PHE A 5 -20.07 -14.87 8.32
CA PHE A 5 -19.27 -13.66 8.43
C PHE A 5 -17.75 -13.96 8.46
N MET A 6 -17.30 -14.86 9.34
CA MET A 6 -15.88 -15.19 9.47
C MET A 6 -15.33 -15.85 8.20
N LYS A 7 -16.14 -16.64 7.50
CA LYS A 7 -15.77 -17.24 6.22
C LYS A 7 -15.52 -16.18 5.14
N SER A 8 -16.42 -15.19 4.99
CA SER A 8 -16.23 -14.07 4.06
C SER A 8 -15.04 -13.20 4.44
N LEU A 9 -14.88 -12.89 5.73
CA LEU A 9 -13.74 -12.12 6.23
C LEU A 9 -12.40 -12.80 5.88
N CYS A 10 -12.24 -14.06 6.21
CA CYS A 10 -11.01 -14.81 5.92
C CYS A 10 -10.75 -14.97 4.42
N LYS A 11 -11.80 -15.11 3.60
CA LYS A 11 -11.71 -15.27 2.15
C LYS A 11 -11.11 -14.05 1.45
N ILE A 12 -11.27 -12.86 2.03
CA ILE A 12 -10.68 -11.61 1.53
C ILE A 12 -9.39 -11.29 2.30
N ALA A 13 -9.45 -11.29 3.64
CA ALA A 13 -8.36 -10.82 4.46
C ALA A 13 -7.09 -11.66 4.30
N ILE A 14 -7.18 -12.99 4.33
CA ILE A 14 -6.00 -13.87 4.27
C ILE A 14 -5.23 -13.71 2.95
N PRO A 15 -5.86 -13.79 1.75
CA PRO A 15 -5.13 -13.61 0.50
C PRO A 15 -4.51 -12.22 0.36
N VAL A 16 -5.21 -11.15 0.77
CA VAL A 16 -4.67 -9.79 0.71
C VAL A 16 -3.49 -9.60 1.66
N THR A 17 -3.59 -10.13 2.88
CA THR A 17 -2.48 -10.16 3.84
C THR A 17 -1.26 -10.87 3.27
N LEU A 18 -1.44 -12.10 2.76
CA LEU A 18 -0.34 -12.87 2.17
C LEU A 18 0.26 -12.16 0.96
N GLN A 19 -0.56 -11.50 0.13
CA GLN A 19 -0.09 -10.69 -0.99
C GLN A 19 0.78 -9.52 -0.53
N SER A 20 0.36 -8.79 0.51
CA SER A 20 1.11 -7.64 1.05
C SER A 20 2.43 -8.08 1.69
N MET A 21 2.44 -9.17 2.45
CA MET A 21 3.66 -9.74 3.04
C MET A 21 4.63 -10.23 1.96
N LEU A 22 4.11 -10.87 0.92
CA LEU A 22 4.89 -11.34 -0.22
C LEU A 22 5.57 -10.17 -0.94
N GLN A 23 4.84 -9.09 -1.21
CA GLN A 23 5.37 -7.91 -1.86
C GLN A 23 6.47 -7.23 -1.04
N ALA A 24 6.30 -7.12 0.28
CA ALA A 24 7.32 -6.58 1.17
C ALA A 24 8.60 -7.43 1.20
N SER A 25 8.45 -8.75 1.28
CA SER A 25 9.57 -9.69 1.27
C SER A 25 10.31 -9.69 -0.06
N PHE A 26 9.57 -9.59 -1.16
CA PHE A 26 10.11 -9.56 -2.51
C PHE A 26 10.98 -8.31 -2.77
N SER A 27 10.51 -7.13 -2.33
CA SER A 27 11.28 -5.89 -2.47
C SER A 27 12.69 -6.01 -1.85
N ILE A 28 12.82 -6.76 -0.75
CA ILE A 28 14.10 -7.02 -0.08
C ILE A 28 14.99 -7.89 -0.98
N VAL A 29 14.45 -8.97 -1.55
CA VAL A 29 15.20 -9.88 -2.41
C VAL A 29 15.71 -9.16 -3.67
N ASP A 30 14.84 -8.39 -4.30
CA ASP A 30 15.17 -7.60 -5.49
C ASP A 30 16.29 -6.59 -5.20
N GLN A 31 16.21 -5.86 -4.08
CA GLN A 31 17.25 -4.93 -3.65
C GLN A 31 18.61 -5.62 -3.36
N ILE A 32 18.59 -6.82 -2.76
CA ILE A 32 19.81 -7.60 -2.52
C ILE A 32 20.45 -8.01 -3.85
N MET A 33 19.66 -8.46 -4.83
CA MET A 33 20.18 -8.88 -6.15
C MET A 33 20.77 -7.70 -6.93
N ILE A 34 20.09 -6.56 -6.94
CA ILE A 34 20.58 -5.32 -7.56
C ILE A 34 21.82 -4.78 -6.82
N GLY A 35 21.84 -4.97 -5.50
CA GLY A 35 22.96 -4.58 -4.64
C GLY A 35 24.30 -5.19 -5.03
N GLN A 36 24.28 -6.38 -5.61
CA GLN A 36 25.50 -7.05 -6.08
C GLN A 36 26.08 -6.42 -7.35
N LEU A 37 25.34 -5.53 -8.02
CA LEU A 37 25.83 -4.78 -9.20
C LEU A 37 26.62 -3.52 -8.86
N GLY A 38 26.74 -3.17 -7.56
CA GLY A 38 27.51 -2.01 -7.07
C GLY A 38 26.65 -0.77 -6.81
N GLU A 39 27.28 0.22 -6.16
CA GLU A 39 26.63 1.40 -5.59
C GLU A 39 25.88 2.26 -6.62
N THR A 40 26.47 2.47 -7.81
CA THR A 40 25.86 3.25 -8.89
C THR A 40 24.52 2.65 -9.32
N ASN A 41 24.44 1.31 -9.43
CA ASN A 41 23.24 0.61 -9.85
C ASN A 41 22.14 0.66 -8.77
N ILE A 42 22.52 0.48 -7.49
CA ILE A 42 21.56 0.60 -6.37
C ILE A 42 20.98 2.01 -6.33
N SER A 43 21.85 3.03 -6.41
CA SER A 43 21.42 4.43 -6.38
C SER A 43 20.51 4.77 -7.55
N ALA A 44 20.85 4.31 -8.76
CA ALA A 44 20.02 4.52 -9.94
C ALA A 44 18.62 3.88 -9.82
N VAL A 45 18.54 2.63 -9.37
CA VAL A 45 17.26 1.93 -9.15
C VAL A 45 16.47 2.57 -8.02
N GLY A 46 17.14 3.00 -6.94
CA GLY A 46 16.50 3.70 -5.83
C GLY A 46 15.82 5.00 -6.28
N LEU A 47 16.49 5.82 -7.09
CA LEU A 47 15.92 7.07 -7.63
C LEU A 47 14.74 6.80 -8.57
N CYS A 48 14.84 5.80 -9.44
CA CYS A 48 13.71 5.35 -10.28
C CYS A 48 12.55 4.85 -9.41
N GLY A 49 12.87 4.16 -8.31
CA GLY A 49 11.90 3.66 -7.33
C GLY A 49 11.09 4.76 -6.66
N ASN A 50 11.72 5.90 -6.33
CA ASN A 50 11.01 7.05 -5.76
C ASN A 50 9.94 7.60 -6.70
N PHE A 51 10.22 7.69 -7.99
CA PHE A 51 9.20 8.10 -8.97
C PHE A 51 8.11 7.04 -9.14
N SER A 52 8.49 5.76 -9.18
CA SER A 52 7.53 4.65 -9.25
C SER A 52 6.63 4.57 -8.01
N LEU A 53 7.11 5.02 -6.84
CA LEU A 53 6.30 5.13 -5.63
C LEU A 53 5.17 6.15 -5.82
N ILE A 54 5.46 7.32 -6.42
CA ILE A 54 4.42 8.32 -6.74
C ILE A 54 3.35 7.69 -7.63
N PHE A 55 3.75 6.98 -8.68
CA PHE A 55 2.83 6.23 -9.54
C PHE A 55 1.97 5.24 -8.74
N SER A 56 2.58 4.46 -7.87
CA SER A 56 1.88 3.45 -7.05
C SER A 56 0.84 4.08 -6.13
N VAL A 57 1.14 5.24 -5.53
CA VAL A 57 0.20 6.01 -4.70
C VAL A 57 -1.00 6.46 -5.52
N VAL A 58 -0.76 7.04 -6.71
CA VAL A 58 -1.83 7.54 -7.58
C VAL A 58 -2.75 6.41 -8.05
N ILE A 59 -2.18 5.30 -8.52
CA ILE A 59 -2.97 4.12 -8.95
C ILE A 59 -3.65 3.45 -7.76
N GLY A 60 -3.03 3.46 -6.59
CA GLY A 60 -3.63 2.99 -5.35
C GLY A 60 -4.91 3.77 -4.98
N ALA A 61 -4.90 5.09 -5.15
CA ALA A 61 -6.08 5.94 -4.93
C ALA A 61 -7.21 5.61 -5.92
N VAL A 62 -6.89 5.48 -7.22
CA VAL A 62 -7.86 5.05 -8.26
C VAL A 62 -8.46 3.69 -7.92
N SER A 63 -7.61 2.71 -7.57
CA SER A 63 -8.02 1.36 -7.20
C SER A 63 -8.88 1.32 -5.93
N THR A 64 -8.62 2.21 -4.97
CA THR A 64 -9.42 2.35 -3.75
C THR A 64 -10.82 2.87 -4.05
N VAL A 65 -10.95 3.93 -4.87
CA VAL A 65 -12.26 4.46 -5.28
C VAL A 65 -13.01 3.44 -6.11
N ALA A 66 -12.34 2.74 -7.04
CA ALA A 66 -12.93 1.62 -7.75
C ALA A 66 -13.52 0.58 -6.78
N GLY A 67 -12.75 0.19 -5.76
CA GLY A 67 -13.20 -0.76 -4.74
C GLY A 67 -14.43 -0.28 -3.96
N ILE A 68 -14.50 1.01 -3.59
CA ILE A 68 -15.65 1.61 -2.90
C ILE A 68 -16.90 1.53 -3.77
N LEU A 69 -16.82 2.00 -5.02
CA LEU A 69 -17.96 2.03 -5.95
C LEU A 69 -18.44 0.62 -6.26
N ILE A 70 -17.53 -0.27 -6.66
CA ILE A 70 -17.86 -1.64 -7.01
C ILE A 70 -18.49 -2.37 -5.81
N ALA A 71 -17.94 -2.22 -4.60
CA ALA A 71 -18.48 -2.89 -3.41
C ALA A 71 -19.90 -2.40 -3.09
N GLN A 72 -20.15 -1.09 -3.12
CA GLN A 72 -21.46 -0.53 -2.83
C GLN A 72 -22.49 -0.91 -3.89
N PHE A 73 -22.17 -0.77 -5.18
CA PHE A 73 -23.12 -1.10 -6.24
C PHE A 73 -23.38 -2.61 -6.37
N ILE A 74 -22.39 -3.47 -6.14
CA ILE A 74 -22.60 -4.91 -5.99
C ILE A 74 -23.52 -5.19 -4.79
N GLY A 75 -23.34 -4.48 -3.69
CA GLY A 75 -24.22 -4.57 -2.53
C GLY A 75 -25.67 -4.21 -2.87
N ALA A 76 -25.86 -3.14 -3.61
CA ALA A 76 -27.16 -2.66 -4.08
C ALA A 76 -27.80 -3.51 -5.20
N GLU A 77 -27.13 -4.58 -5.64
CA GLU A 77 -27.52 -5.42 -6.78
C GLU A 77 -27.59 -4.65 -8.13
N ASP A 78 -26.98 -3.46 -8.17
CA ASP A 78 -26.88 -2.62 -9.37
C ASP A 78 -25.58 -2.93 -10.13
N THR A 79 -25.63 -4.03 -10.88
CA THR A 79 -24.45 -4.50 -11.62
C THR A 79 -24.03 -3.52 -12.72
N LYS A 80 -24.97 -2.75 -13.29
CA LYS A 80 -24.65 -1.76 -14.33
C LYS A 80 -23.79 -0.63 -13.79
N GLU A 81 -24.16 -0.06 -12.64
CA GLU A 81 -23.37 0.99 -11.98
C GLU A 81 -22.04 0.44 -11.46
N ALA A 82 -21.99 -0.81 -10.99
CA ALA A 82 -20.74 -1.46 -10.61
C ALA A 82 -19.76 -1.57 -11.79
N TRP A 83 -20.25 -1.96 -12.98
CA TRP A 83 -19.45 -2.00 -14.21
C TRP A 83 -19.03 -0.59 -14.63
N CYS A 84 -19.90 0.41 -14.55
CA CYS A 84 -19.53 1.79 -14.83
C CYS A 84 -18.39 2.28 -13.93
N GLY A 85 -18.45 2.02 -12.61
CA GLY A 85 -17.38 2.33 -11.66
C GLY A 85 -16.06 1.64 -12.00
N PHE A 86 -16.12 0.39 -12.47
CA PHE A 86 -14.97 -0.36 -12.95
C PHE A 86 -14.38 0.25 -14.23
N ASP A 87 -15.21 0.49 -15.26
CA ASP A 87 -14.78 0.98 -16.56
C ASP A 87 -14.17 2.38 -16.47
N VAL A 88 -14.81 3.30 -15.74
CA VAL A 88 -14.28 4.65 -15.50
C VAL A 88 -12.94 4.58 -14.78
N SER A 89 -12.82 3.73 -13.76
CA SER A 89 -11.56 3.55 -13.04
C SER A 89 -10.48 2.94 -13.93
N LEU A 90 -10.84 1.99 -14.78
CA LEU A 90 -9.92 1.35 -15.73
C LEU A 90 -9.35 2.36 -16.73
N ILE A 91 -10.22 3.18 -17.32
CA ILE A 91 -9.79 4.23 -18.26
C ILE A 91 -8.92 5.26 -17.55
N CYS A 92 -9.35 5.74 -16.37
CA CYS A 92 -8.57 6.67 -15.58
C CYS A 92 -7.18 6.10 -15.26
N GLY A 93 -7.12 4.84 -14.83
CA GLY A 93 -5.86 4.14 -14.55
C GLY A 93 -4.96 4.00 -15.78
N ILE A 94 -5.51 3.66 -16.96
CA ILE A 94 -4.77 3.57 -18.22
C ILE A 94 -4.24 4.94 -18.64
N LEU A 95 -5.05 6.00 -18.56
CA LEU A 95 -4.63 7.35 -18.92
C LEU A 95 -3.50 7.84 -18.00
N ILE A 96 -3.65 7.68 -16.70
CA ILE A 96 -2.62 8.04 -15.71
C ILE A 96 -1.34 7.25 -15.97
N SER A 97 -1.44 5.92 -16.14
CA SER A 97 -0.26 5.09 -16.40
C SER A 97 0.41 5.43 -17.73
N GLY A 98 -0.36 5.82 -18.75
CA GLY A 98 0.16 6.33 -20.01
C GLY A 98 0.97 7.62 -19.82
N ILE A 99 0.48 8.56 -19.01
CA ILE A 99 1.21 9.80 -18.68
C ILE A 99 2.53 9.45 -17.96
N PHE A 100 2.49 8.58 -16.95
CA PHE A 100 3.70 8.16 -16.23
C PHE A 100 4.67 7.39 -17.13
N MET A 101 4.17 6.54 -18.02
CA MET A 101 4.98 5.82 -19.00
C MET A 101 5.68 6.78 -19.96
N LEU A 102 4.96 7.77 -20.50
CA LEU A 102 5.54 8.78 -21.37
C LEU A 102 6.54 9.68 -20.64
N ALA A 103 6.22 10.09 -19.40
CA ALA A 103 7.10 10.90 -18.57
C ALA A 103 8.43 10.16 -18.31
N SER A 104 8.37 8.91 -17.82
CA SER A 104 9.57 8.12 -17.51
C SER A 104 10.30 7.61 -18.75
N GLY A 105 9.60 7.37 -19.85
CA GLY A 105 10.21 6.95 -21.11
C GLY A 105 10.92 8.08 -21.86
N CYS A 106 10.25 9.24 -22.04
CA CYS A 106 10.77 10.36 -22.81
C CYS A 106 11.65 11.31 -21.97
N PHE A 107 11.28 11.55 -20.72
CA PHE A 107 11.93 12.54 -19.85
C PHE A 107 12.76 11.89 -18.72
N SER A 108 13.14 10.62 -18.87
CA SER A 108 13.91 9.86 -17.85
C SER A 108 15.14 10.60 -17.35
N ARG A 109 15.93 11.19 -18.27
CA ARG A 109 17.16 11.91 -17.92
C ARG A 109 16.88 13.19 -17.13
N GLN A 110 15.86 13.94 -17.52
CA GLN A 110 15.44 15.18 -16.85
C GLN A 110 14.90 14.86 -15.44
N ILE A 111 14.06 13.84 -15.31
CA ILE A 111 13.52 13.42 -14.03
C ILE A 111 14.64 13.00 -13.07
N LEU A 112 15.58 12.17 -13.53
CA LEU A 112 16.72 11.77 -12.71
C LEU A 112 17.63 12.94 -12.37
N GLY A 113 17.80 13.89 -13.28
CA GLY A 113 18.57 15.13 -13.06
C GLY A 113 17.99 16.05 -11.97
N LEU A 114 16.71 15.89 -11.59
CA LEU A 114 16.12 16.57 -10.44
C LEU A 114 16.62 15.98 -9.10
N TYR A 115 17.02 14.72 -9.10
CA TYR A 115 17.45 14.00 -7.88
C TYR A 115 18.96 14.00 -7.68
N THR A 116 19.75 14.01 -8.76
CA THR A 116 21.21 13.93 -8.69
C THR A 116 21.88 14.63 -9.86
N THR A 117 23.11 15.09 -9.64
CA THR A 117 24.00 15.64 -10.69
C THR A 117 25.01 14.62 -11.21
N ASP A 118 25.07 13.42 -10.61
CA ASP A 118 25.99 12.36 -11.03
C ASP A 118 25.55 11.77 -12.38
N THR A 119 26.35 12.03 -13.41
CA THR A 119 26.08 11.59 -14.78
C THR A 119 26.09 10.07 -14.95
N SER A 120 26.87 9.36 -14.12
CA SER A 120 26.93 7.88 -14.15
C SER A 120 25.61 7.29 -13.66
N ILE A 121 25.09 7.81 -12.55
CA ILE A 121 23.79 7.39 -12.00
C ILE A 121 22.66 7.76 -12.96
N ILE A 122 22.68 8.96 -13.55
CA ILE A 122 21.67 9.40 -14.52
C ILE A 122 21.68 8.49 -15.76
N ASN A 123 22.83 8.18 -16.34
CA ASN A 123 22.91 7.33 -17.52
C ASN A 123 22.42 5.91 -17.24
N THR A 124 22.86 5.32 -16.14
CA THR A 124 22.45 3.98 -15.71
C THR A 124 20.96 3.92 -15.42
N GLY A 125 20.44 4.89 -14.65
CA GLY A 125 19.04 4.99 -14.31
C GLY A 125 18.13 5.27 -15.50
N THR A 126 18.58 6.05 -16.49
CA THR A 126 17.83 6.31 -17.74
C THR A 126 17.53 5.02 -18.48
N VAL A 127 18.49 4.11 -18.57
CA VAL A 127 18.29 2.83 -19.24
C VAL A 127 17.27 1.96 -18.51
N TYR A 128 17.39 1.86 -17.19
CA TYR A 128 16.46 1.13 -16.34
C TYR A 128 15.05 1.72 -16.43
N PHE A 129 14.95 3.03 -16.32
CA PHE A 129 13.69 3.76 -16.22
C PHE A 129 12.87 3.67 -17.51
N ARG A 130 13.53 3.73 -18.67
CA ARG A 130 12.87 3.55 -19.97
C ARG A 130 12.24 2.18 -20.14
N ILE A 131 12.86 1.13 -19.61
CA ILE A 131 12.31 -0.23 -19.70
C ILE A 131 11.16 -0.41 -18.73
N ILE A 132 11.35 0.02 -17.46
CA ILE A 132 10.33 -0.15 -16.43
C ILE A 132 9.07 0.71 -16.70
N ALA A 133 9.19 1.79 -17.48
CA ALA A 133 8.08 2.62 -17.91
C ALA A 133 6.93 1.80 -18.53
N PHE A 134 7.24 0.78 -19.30
CA PHE A 134 6.25 -0.10 -19.93
C PHE A 134 5.50 -0.99 -18.92
N SER A 135 5.99 -1.14 -17.69
CA SER A 135 5.30 -1.90 -16.64
C SER A 135 4.14 -1.15 -15.99
N TYR A 136 4.06 0.17 -16.13
CA TYR A 136 3.03 0.97 -15.45
C TYR A 136 1.61 0.65 -15.93
N ILE A 137 1.41 0.45 -17.24
CA ILE A 137 0.09 0.09 -17.80
C ILE A 137 -0.36 -1.29 -17.27
N PRO A 138 0.43 -2.37 -17.37
CA PRO A 138 0.10 -3.65 -16.76
C PRO A 138 -0.22 -3.56 -15.26
N MET A 139 0.56 -2.77 -14.52
CA MET A 139 0.34 -2.57 -13.08
C MET A 139 -1.01 -1.90 -12.80
N ALA A 140 -1.37 -0.85 -13.53
CA ALA A 140 -2.63 -0.14 -13.35
C ALA A 140 -3.83 -1.05 -13.63
N ILE A 141 -3.83 -1.75 -14.75
CA ILE A 141 -4.91 -2.68 -15.12
C ILE A 141 -5.04 -3.78 -14.07
N SER A 142 -3.91 -4.41 -13.67
CA SER A 142 -3.90 -5.47 -12.66
C SER A 142 -4.46 -5.01 -11.31
N ASN A 143 -4.17 -3.78 -10.88
CA ASN A 143 -4.70 -3.24 -9.62
C ASN A 143 -6.22 -3.07 -9.67
N ILE A 144 -6.78 -2.57 -10.77
CA ILE A 144 -8.22 -2.32 -10.91
C ILE A 144 -8.98 -3.63 -11.05
N LEU A 145 -8.47 -4.59 -11.85
CA LEU A 145 -9.01 -5.96 -11.93
C LEU A 145 -9.01 -6.65 -10.55
N SER A 146 -7.93 -6.45 -9.79
CA SER A 146 -7.83 -6.98 -8.42
C SER A 146 -8.89 -6.40 -7.49
N SER A 147 -9.27 -5.12 -7.66
CA SER A 147 -10.34 -4.50 -6.87
C SER A 147 -11.68 -5.14 -7.15
N TRP A 148 -12.02 -5.41 -8.43
CA TRP A 148 -13.22 -6.16 -8.79
C TRP A 148 -13.23 -7.54 -8.15
N LEU A 149 -12.15 -8.30 -8.33
CA LEU A 149 -12.03 -9.67 -7.80
C LEU A 149 -12.16 -9.70 -6.26
N ARG A 150 -11.57 -8.73 -5.56
CA ARG A 150 -11.74 -8.59 -4.11
C ARG A 150 -13.20 -8.31 -3.72
N CYS A 151 -13.89 -7.43 -4.45
CA CYS A 151 -15.30 -7.14 -4.22
C CYS A 151 -16.20 -8.34 -4.48
N ARG A 152 -15.83 -9.25 -5.40
CA ARG A 152 -16.51 -10.54 -5.63
C ARG A 152 -16.01 -11.67 -4.72
N GLU A 153 -15.18 -11.39 -3.72
CA GLU A 153 -14.61 -12.37 -2.79
C GLU A 153 -13.69 -13.41 -3.44
N HIS A 154 -13.10 -13.06 -4.59
CA HIS A 154 -12.11 -13.87 -5.31
C HIS A 154 -10.67 -13.36 -5.09
N ALA A 155 -10.36 -12.84 -3.89
CA ALA A 155 -9.05 -12.26 -3.55
C ALA A 155 -7.87 -13.24 -3.68
N THR A 156 -8.14 -14.54 -3.72
CA THR A 156 -7.11 -15.58 -3.94
C THR A 156 -6.46 -15.46 -5.32
N ILE A 157 -7.18 -14.99 -6.34
CA ILE A 157 -6.64 -14.86 -7.71
C ILE A 157 -5.55 -13.80 -7.79
N PRO A 158 -5.75 -12.54 -7.33
CA PRO A 158 -4.68 -11.55 -7.26
C PRO A 158 -3.49 -12.02 -6.42
N PHE A 159 -3.73 -12.74 -5.33
CA PHE A 159 -2.64 -13.32 -4.52
C PHE A 159 -1.81 -14.33 -5.32
N LEU A 160 -2.44 -15.30 -5.98
CA LEU A 160 -1.73 -16.32 -6.78
C LEU A 160 -1.01 -15.70 -7.98
N ALA A 161 -1.61 -14.69 -8.63
CA ALA A 161 -0.97 -13.97 -9.71
C ALA A 161 0.29 -13.23 -9.22
N SER A 162 0.20 -12.55 -8.08
CA SER A 162 1.35 -11.87 -7.46
C SER A 162 2.43 -12.87 -7.02
N PHE A 163 2.04 -14.02 -6.46
CA PHE A 163 2.97 -15.08 -6.07
C PHE A 163 3.75 -15.62 -7.28
N GLY A 164 3.04 -15.92 -8.37
CA GLY A 164 3.67 -16.34 -9.63
C GLY A 164 4.58 -15.27 -10.22
N ALA A 165 4.13 -14.00 -10.22
CA ALA A 165 4.91 -12.87 -10.71
C ALA A 165 6.22 -12.68 -9.94
N VAL A 166 6.19 -12.83 -8.60
CA VAL A 166 7.39 -12.79 -7.76
C VAL A 166 8.35 -13.92 -8.15
N GLY A 167 7.85 -15.14 -8.33
CA GLY A 167 8.67 -16.27 -8.78
C GLY A 167 9.32 -16.02 -10.14
N VAL A 168 8.54 -15.54 -11.11
CA VAL A 168 9.03 -15.16 -12.45
C VAL A 168 10.09 -14.05 -12.37
N ASN A 169 9.83 -13.00 -11.59
CA ASN A 169 10.78 -11.89 -11.43
C ASN A 169 12.09 -12.34 -10.80
N THR A 170 12.04 -13.07 -9.67
CA THR A 170 13.25 -13.55 -8.98
C THR A 170 14.06 -14.49 -9.88
N GLY A 171 13.38 -15.41 -10.59
CA GLY A 171 14.04 -16.32 -11.53
C GLY A 171 14.69 -15.58 -12.68
N LEU A 172 13.98 -14.64 -13.32
CA LEU A 172 14.53 -13.83 -14.41
C LEU A 172 15.64 -12.88 -13.95
N ASN A 173 15.53 -12.31 -12.76
CA ASN A 173 16.61 -11.52 -12.15
C ASN A 173 17.88 -12.37 -12.04
N TYR A 174 17.78 -13.57 -11.50
CA TYR A 174 18.93 -14.47 -11.39
C TYR A 174 19.54 -14.81 -12.75
N LEU A 175 18.73 -15.05 -13.77
CA LEU A 175 19.18 -15.39 -15.12
C LEU A 175 19.79 -14.20 -15.85
N LEU A 176 19.10 -13.04 -15.85
CA LEU A 176 19.45 -11.89 -16.69
C LEU A 176 20.45 -10.95 -16.03
N ILE A 177 20.43 -10.80 -14.68
CA ILE A 177 21.41 -9.97 -13.99
C ILE A 177 22.78 -10.62 -14.04
N PHE A 178 22.85 -11.94 -13.74
CA PHE A 178 24.11 -12.64 -13.56
C PHE A 178 24.54 -13.48 -14.78
N GLY A 179 23.73 -13.56 -15.84
CA GLY A 179 24.06 -14.31 -17.05
C GLY A 179 24.20 -15.80 -16.81
N LYS A 180 23.30 -16.41 -16.02
CA LYS A 180 23.35 -17.84 -15.72
C LYS A 180 22.63 -18.68 -16.80
N PHE A 181 22.97 -19.97 -16.87
CA PHE A 181 22.36 -20.95 -17.80
C PHE A 181 22.39 -20.53 -19.27
N GLY A 182 23.43 -19.82 -19.73
CA GLY A 182 23.60 -19.38 -21.10
C GLY A 182 22.87 -18.09 -21.49
N PHE A 183 22.20 -17.44 -20.52
CA PHE A 183 21.63 -16.12 -20.75
C PHE A 183 22.70 -15.03 -20.74
N PRO A 184 22.52 -13.91 -21.48
CA PRO A 184 23.46 -12.81 -21.47
C PRO A 184 23.44 -12.10 -20.12
N CYS A 185 24.62 -11.72 -19.61
CA CYS A 185 24.74 -10.90 -18.41
C CYS A 185 24.33 -9.45 -18.75
N MET A 186 23.10 -9.06 -18.40
CA MET A 186 22.51 -7.77 -18.75
C MET A 186 22.57 -6.77 -17.59
N GLY A 187 22.98 -7.19 -16.40
CA GLY A 187 23.05 -6.33 -15.22
C GLY A 187 21.72 -5.62 -14.93
N ILE A 188 21.75 -4.28 -14.79
CA ILE A 188 20.58 -3.45 -14.47
C ILE A 188 19.47 -3.52 -15.55
N LYS A 189 19.84 -3.69 -16.84
CA LYS A 189 18.85 -3.90 -17.91
C LYS A 189 18.09 -5.19 -17.69
N GLY A 190 18.78 -6.24 -17.25
CA GLY A 190 18.19 -7.53 -16.91
C GLY A 190 17.15 -7.41 -15.80
N ALA A 191 17.45 -6.64 -14.76
CA ALA A 191 16.51 -6.36 -13.67
C ALA A 191 15.24 -5.64 -14.16
N ALA A 192 15.39 -4.63 -15.01
CA ALA A 192 14.25 -3.91 -15.59
C ALA A 192 13.38 -4.80 -16.47
N ILE A 193 13.98 -5.65 -17.31
CA ILE A 193 13.27 -6.60 -18.17
C ILE A 193 12.55 -7.66 -17.31
N ALA A 194 13.20 -8.19 -16.30
CA ALA A 194 12.58 -9.15 -15.38
C ALA A 194 11.34 -8.56 -14.69
N THR A 195 11.41 -7.31 -14.26
CA THR A 195 10.28 -6.59 -13.68
C THR A 195 9.16 -6.41 -14.71
N LEU A 196 9.46 -5.98 -15.92
CA LEU A 196 8.45 -5.82 -16.98
C LEU A 196 7.76 -7.15 -17.30
N ILE A 197 8.52 -8.24 -17.51
CA ILE A 197 7.96 -9.56 -17.82
C ILE A 197 7.10 -10.07 -16.68
N SER A 198 7.53 -9.89 -15.42
CA SER A 198 6.76 -10.32 -14.25
C SER A 198 5.43 -9.56 -14.13
N GLN A 199 5.41 -8.25 -14.45
CA GLN A 199 4.17 -7.47 -14.45
C GLN A 199 3.22 -7.87 -15.59
N LEU A 200 3.75 -8.19 -16.76
CA LEU A 200 2.95 -8.76 -17.86
C LEU A 200 2.39 -10.13 -17.48
N PHE A 201 3.19 -11.01 -16.87
CA PHE A 201 2.72 -12.29 -16.35
C PHE A 201 1.58 -12.10 -15.32
N ASN A 202 1.77 -11.19 -14.38
CA ASN A 202 0.74 -10.84 -13.39
C ASN A 202 -0.57 -10.40 -14.06
N LEU A 203 -0.48 -9.51 -15.06
CA LEU A 203 -1.64 -9.05 -15.83
C LEU A 203 -2.35 -10.21 -16.53
N VAL A 204 -1.61 -11.09 -17.19
CA VAL A 204 -2.19 -12.24 -17.92
C VAL A 204 -2.94 -13.16 -16.96
N VAL A 205 -2.33 -13.52 -15.82
CA VAL A 205 -2.96 -14.40 -14.81
C VAL A 205 -4.20 -13.77 -14.20
N ILE A 206 -4.11 -12.47 -13.81
CA ILE A 206 -5.27 -11.75 -13.27
C ILE A 206 -6.40 -11.64 -14.29
N THR A 207 -6.08 -11.31 -15.54
CA THR A 207 -7.09 -11.19 -16.61
C THR A 207 -7.77 -12.53 -16.91
N ALA A 208 -7.01 -13.61 -16.97
CA ALA A 208 -7.56 -14.95 -17.13
C ALA A 208 -8.47 -15.34 -15.96
N GLY A 209 -8.01 -15.09 -14.73
CA GLY A 209 -8.80 -15.32 -13.52
C GLY A 209 -10.07 -14.47 -13.47
N PHE A 210 -9.99 -13.21 -13.86
CA PHE A 210 -11.13 -12.29 -13.98
C PHE A 210 -12.16 -12.81 -14.98
N ALA A 211 -11.73 -13.22 -16.18
CA ALA A 211 -12.63 -13.78 -17.20
C ALA A 211 -13.33 -15.07 -16.72
N LEU A 212 -12.60 -15.94 -16.01
CA LEU A 212 -13.18 -17.16 -15.42
C LEU A 212 -14.21 -16.84 -14.33
N CYS A 213 -13.94 -15.85 -13.48
CA CYS A 213 -14.86 -15.43 -12.43
C CYS A 213 -16.14 -14.83 -13.01
N ILE A 214 -16.05 -13.94 -14.00
CA ILE A 214 -17.22 -13.37 -14.68
C ILE A 214 -18.13 -14.48 -15.23
N ARG A 215 -17.53 -15.47 -15.90
CA ARG A 215 -18.30 -16.61 -16.44
C ARG A 215 -18.95 -17.44 -15.34
N LYS A 216 -18.24 -17.68 -14.24
CA LYS A 216 -18.72 -18.50 -13.12
C LYS A 216 -19.83 -17.80 -12.33
N ASP A 217 -19.69 -16.50 -12.11
CA ASP A 217 -20.66 -15.70 -11.36
C ASP A 217 -21.87 -15.30 -12.22
N GLY A 218 -21.84 -15.58 -13.53
CA GLY A 218 -22.91 -15.26 -14.47
C GLY A 218 -23.04 -13.75 -14.72
N ASP A 219 -22.00 -12.98 -14.41
CA ASP A 219 -21.96 -11.54 -14.64
C ASP A 219 -21.98 -11.26 -16.15
N LYS A 220 -22.79 -10.31 -16.55
CA LYS A 220 -22.80 -9.81 -17.93
C LYS A 220 -22.05 -8.47 -17.95
N PRO A 221 -20.83 -8.40 -18.51
CA PRO A 221 -20.11 -7.15 -18.67
C PRO A 221 -20.95 -6.15 -19.46
N VAL A 222 -21.15 -4.97 -18.90
CA VAL A 222 -21.86 -3.87 -19.57
C VAL A 222 -20.88 -2.71 -19.63
N TRP A 223 -20.36 -2.43 -20.82
CA TRP A 223 -19.52 -1.27 -21.02
C TRP A 223 -20.31 0.02 -20.86
N SER A 224 -19.98 0.82 -19.87
CA SER A 224 -20.66 2.08 -19.61
C SER A 224 -19.71 3.08 -18.96
N LEU A 225 -19.67 4.27 -19.50
CA LEU A 225 -18.89 5.41 -18.95
C LEU A 225 -19.81 6.50 -18.35
N HIS A 226 -21.09 6.23 -18.33
CA HIS A 226 -22.07 7.19 -17.83
C HIS A 226 -22.75 6.62 -16.59
N PHE A 227 -22.44 7.21 -15.45
CA PHE A 227 -23.13 6.91 -14.19
C PHE A 227 -24.55 7.49 -14.23
N SER A 228 -25.50 6.77 -13.70
CA SER A 228 -26.88 7.26 -13.53
C SER A 228 -27.12 7.86 -12.14
N LYS A 229 -26.36 7.44 -11.12
CA LYS A 229 -26.55 7.82 -9.71
C LYS A 229 -25.51 8.78 -9.17
N ILE A 230 -24.29 8.75 -9.71
CA ILE A 230 -23.20 9.65 -9.36
C ILE A 230 -22.67 10.32 -10.62
N THR A 231 -21.93 11.43 -10.47
CA THR A 231 -21.31 12.11 -11.60
C THR A 231 -19.81 11.78 -11.67
N ILE A 232 -19.20 11.96 -12.85
CA ILE A 232 -17.73 11.88 -12.99
C ILE A 232 -17.04 12.88 -12.04
N LYS A 233 -17.67 14.02 -11.77
CA LYS A 233 -17.18 14.98 -10.78
C LYS A 233 -17.12 14.37 -9.39
N ASP A 234 -18.13 13.63 -8.97
CA ASP A 234 -18.16 12.96 -7.67
C ASP A 234 -17.06 11.90 -7.56
N TYR A 235 -16.78 11.19 -8.66
CA TYR A 235 -15.66 10.26 -8.76
C TYR A 235 -14.32 10.95 -8.45
N PHE A 236 -14.05 12.11 -9.09
CA PHE A 236 -12.83 12.88 -8.82
C PHE A 236 -12.82 13.49 -7.40
N ILE A 237 -13.97 13.90 -6.88
CA ILE A 237 -14.10 14.37 -5.49
C ILE A 237 -13.71 13.29 -4.48
N MET A 238 -13.93 12.01 -4.79
CA MET A 238 -13.49 10.89 -3.95
C MET A 238 -11.99 10.59 -4.06
N ILE A 239 -11.40 10.74 -5.26
CA ILE A 239 -9.96 10.46 -5.48
C ILE A 239 -9.06 11.53 -4.86
N MET A 240 -9.38 12.81 -5.07
CA MET A 240 -8.49 13.92 -4.69
C MET A 240 -8.12 13.93 -3.19
N PRO A 241 -9.05 13.71 -2.25
CA PRO A 241 -8.69 13.63 -0.84
C PRO A 241 -7.72 12.49 -0.53
N ILE A 242 -7.86 11.33 -1.20
CA ILE A 242 -6.94 10.20 -1.00
C ILE A 242 -5.55 10.57 -1.49
N LEU A 243 -5.44 11.16 -2.68
CA LEU A 243 -4.15 11.60 -3.24
C LEU A 243 -3.46 12.62 -2.34
N ILE A 244 -4.21 13.61 -1.85
CA ILE A 244 -3.68 14.66 -0.94
C ILE A 244 -3.21 14.02 0.37
N SER A 245 -4.02 13.12 0.95
CA SER A 245 -3.68 12.42 2.19
C SER A 245 -2.38 11.61 2.05
N GLU A 246 -2.28 10.78 1.01
CA GLU A 246 -1.11 9.91 0.77
C GLU A 246 0.15 10.75 0.45
N PHE A 247 0.01 11.83 -0.34
CA PHE A 247 1.12 12.73 -0.64
C PHE A 247 1.63 13.42 0.62
N LEU A 248 0.75 13.99 1.42
CA LEU A 248 1.12 14.69 2.65
C LEU A 248 1.67 13.71 3.70
N TRP A 249 1.14 12.50 3.77
CA TRP A 249 1.70 11.45 4.63
C TRP A 249 3.14 11.10 4.21
N SER A 250 3.38 10.89 2.91
CA SER A 250 4.72 10.61 2.39
C SER A 250 5.70 11.77 2.68
N LEU A 251 5.24 13.01 2.54
CA LEU A 251 6.04 14.19 2.87
C LEU A 251 6.37 14.24 4.37
N GLY A 252 5.40 13.91 5.22
CA GLY A 252 5.59 13.79 6.67
C GLY A 252 6.68 12.80 7.04
N GLN A 253 6.67 11.61 6.44
CA GLN A 253 7.71 10.58 6.65
C GLN A 253 9.12 11.06 6.27
N ASN A 254 9.23 11.91 5.25
CA ASN A 254 10.53 12.53 4.89
C ASN A 254 11.00 13.53 5.95
N VAL A 255 10.08 14.34 6.50
CA VAL A 255 10.41 15.27 7.60
C VAL A 255 10.86 14.50 8.84
N GLU A 256 10.16 13.45 9.23
CA GLU A 256 10.52 12.57 10.34
C GLU A 256 11.91 11.96 10.15
N SER A 257 12.19 11.42 8.97
CA SER A 257 13.47 10.82 8.63
C SER A 257 14.61 11.86 8.69
N ALA A 258 14.33 13.10 8.25
CA ALA A 258 15.30 14.20 8.36
C ALA A 258 15.60 14.55 9.83
N VAL A 259 14.58 14.59 10.69
CA VAL A 259 14.78 14.81 12.13
C VAL A 259 15.62 13.70 12.74
N TYR A 260 15.34 12.43 12.42
CA TYR A 260 16.16 11.30 12.92
C TYR A 260 17.61 11.37 12.43
N GLY A 261 17.83 11.83 11.19
CA GLY A 261 19.17 12.07 10.66
C GLY A 261 19.95 13.15 11.43
N HIS A 262 19.26 14.24 11.83
CA HIS A 262 19.88 15.30 12.64
C HIS A 262 20.19 14.87 14.09
N LEU A 263 19.49 13.85 14.61
CA LEU A 263 19.80 13.26 15.92
C LEU A 263 21.08 12.39 15.89
N GLY A 264 21.63 12.11 14.70
CA GLY A 264 22.88 11.36 14.50
C GLY A 264 22.68 10.09 13.66
N THR A 265 23.77 9.69 13.00
CA THR A 265 23.79 8.54 12.08
C THR A 265 23.40 7.22 12.73
N SER A 266 23.82 6.97 13.97
CA SER A 266 23.44 5.75 14.72
C SER A 266 21.94 5.70 15.02
N ASN A 267 21.32 6.84 15.28
CA ASN A 267 19.88 6.95 15.52
C ASN A 267 19.09 6.63 14.24
N LEU A 268 19.47 7.23 13.10
CA LEU A 268 18.86 6.96 11.81
C LEU A 268 19.05 5.49 11.40
N ALA A 269 20.25 4.93 11.62
CA ALA A 269 20.51 3.52 11.34
C ALA A 269 19.64 2.60 12.18
N ALA A 270 19.46 2.89 13.49
CA ALA A 270 18.59 2.13 14.36
C ALA A 270 17.11 2.17 13.90
N TYR A 271 16.61 3.34 13.47
CA TYR A 271 15.26 3.45 12.91
C TYR A 271 15.12 2.65 11.60
N THR A 272 16.06 2.86 10.66
CA THR A 272 16.04 2.18 9.35
C THR A 272 16.05 0.66 9.49
N LEU A 273 16.78 0.12 10.47
CA LEU A 273 16.80 -1.30 10.80
C LEU A 273 15.40 -1.83 11.19
N THR A 274 14.54 -1.00 11.76
CA THR A 274 13.19 -1.40 12.17
C THR A 274 12.18 -1.39 11.03
N CYS A 275 12.39 -0.61 9.97
CA CYS A 275 11.42 -0.40 8.89
C CYS A 275 10.92 -1.69 8.20
N PRO A 276 11.78 -2.69 7.87
CA PRO A 276 11.30 -3.91 7.22
C PRO A 276 10.30 -4.69 8.07
N ILE A 277 10.55 -4.82 9.37
CA ILE A 277 9.67 -5.56 10.26
C ILE A 277 8.37 -4.79 10.54
N GLN A 278 8.44 -3.46 10.63
CA GLN A 278 7.25 -2.61 10.72
C GLN A 278 6.36 -2.79 9.48
N GLY A 279 6.97 -2.77 8.28
CA GLY A 279 6.27 -3.02 7.01
C GLY A 279 5.60 -4.40 6.95
N LEU A 280 6.28 -5.45 7.41
CA LEU A 280 5.72 -6.79 7.48
C LEU A 280 4.51 -6.88 8.42
N ILE A 281 4.55 -6.22 9.58
CA ILE A 281 3.45 -6.23 10.57
C ILE A 281 2.25 -5.46 10.03
N VAL A 282 2.46 -4.28 9.46
CA VAL A 282 1.39 -3.51 8.82
C VAL A 282 0.80 -4.30 7.65
N GLY A 283 1.64 -4.92 6.83
CA GLY A 283 1.23 -5.80 5.73
C GLY A 283 0.41 -7.00 6.21
N ALA A 284 0.82 -7.64 7.31
CA ALA A 284 0.14 -8.81 7.88
C ALA A 284 -1.32 -8.52 8.31
N LEU A 285 -1.66 -7.28 8.61
CA LEU A 285 -3.00 -6.89 9.05
C LEU A 285 -3.75 -6.02 8.02
N SER A 286 -3.11 -5.67 6.88
CA SER A 286 -3.71 -4.88 5.80
C SER A 286 -4.92 -5.57 5.15
N GLY A 287 -4.94 -6.90 5.14
CA GLY A 287 -6.06 -7.68 4.62
C GLY A 287 -7.36 -7.45 5.38
N LEU A 288 -7.30 -7.15 6.68
CA LEU A 288 -8.50 -6.83 7.47
C LEU A 288 -9.10 -5.48 7.04
N SER A 289 -8.26 -4.47 6.76
CA SER A 289 -8.71 -3.19 6.22
C SER A 289 -9.37 -3.35 4.85
N ALA A 290 -8.78 -4.14 3.95
CA ALA A 290 -9.35 -4.42 2.64
C ALA A 290 -10.68 -5.18 2.74
N ALA A 291 -10.76 -6.19 3.62
CA ALA A 291 -11.99 -6.92 3.86
C ALA A 291 -13.08 -6.03 4.46
N ALA A 292 -12.72 -5.12 5.39
CA ALA A 292 -13.63 -4.14 5.95
C ALA A 292 -14.22 -3.24 4.86
N GLY A 293 -13.38 -2.69 3.98
CA GLY A 293 -13.84 -1.84 2.86
C GLY A 293 -14.85 -2.54 1.97
N VAL A 294 -14.61 -3.81 1.61
CA VAL A 294 -15.51 -4.59 0.76
C VAL A 294 -16.79 -4.99 1.49
N MET A 295 -16.69 -5.57 2.69
CA MET A 295 -17.86 -6.11 3.42
C MET A 295 -18.79 -4.99 3.86
N VAL A 296 -18.23 -3.95 4.48
CA VAL A 296 -19.01 -2.79 4.94
C VAL A 296 -19.57 -2.02 3.75
N GLY A 297 -18.78 -1.82 2.68
CA GLY A 297 -19.25 -1.19 1.45
C GLY A 297 -20.46 -1.88 0.85
N LYS A 298 -20.47 -3.22 0.78
CA LYS A 298 -21.64 -4.00 0.33
C LYS A 298 -22.87 -3.78 1.22
N ARG A 299 -22.70 -3.72 2.56
CA ARG A 299 -23.82 -3.45 3.47
C ARG A 299 -24.37 -2.03 3.29
N LEU A 300 -23.49 -1.05 3.12
CA LEU A 300 -23.92 0.32 2.83
C LEU A 300 -24.69 0.44 1.52
N GLY A 301 -24.24 -0.27 0.47
CA GLY A 301 -24.97 -0.35 -0.79
C GLY A 301 -26.39 -0.92 -0.66
N ARG A 302 -26.59 -1.91 0.24
CA ARG A 302 -27.91 -2.47 0.58
C ARG A 302 -28.72 -1.60 1.53
N LYS A 303 -28.16 -0.49 2.00
CA LYS A 303 -28.75 0.37 3.05
C LYS A 303 -28.98 -0.35 4.39
N GLU A 304 -28.24 -1.45 4.63
CA GLU A 304 -28.25 -2.26 5.86
C GLU A 304 -27.32 -1.63 6.92
N TYR A 305 -27.64 -0.42 7.37
CA TYR A 305 -26.73 0.40 8.21
C TYR A 305 -26.40 -0.24 9.57
N ASP A 306 -27.37 -0.88 10.24
CA ASP A 306 -27.15 -1.52 11.53
C ASP A 306 -26.27 -2.77 11.41
N GLU A 307 -26.42 -3.53 10.33
CA GLU A 307 -25.54 -4.66 10.04
C GLU A 307 -24.13 -4.18 9.68
N ALA A 308 -24.01 -3.12 8.85
CA ALA A 308 -22.72 -2.49 8.53
C ALA A 308 -21.97 -2.05 9.81
N TYR A 309 -22.68 -1.43 10.75
CA TYR A 309 -22.13 -1.01 12.03
C TYR A 309 -21.69 -2.20 12.90
N THR A 310 -22.52 -3.25 12.94
CA THR A 310 -22.22 -4.46 13.72
C THR A 310 -21.05 -5.25 13.15
N GLU A 311 -21.02 -5.43 11.83
CA GLU A 311 -19.91 -6.09 11.14
C GLU A 311 -18.60 -5.30 11.31
N SER A 312 -18.65 -3.97 11.21
CA SER A 312 -17.50 -3.09 11.46
C SER A 312 -16.88 -3.33 12.84
N LYS A 313 -17.70 -3.40 13.90
CA LYS A 313 -17.22 -3.71 15.26
C LYS A 313 -16.54 -5.08 15.35
N LYS A 314 -17.10 -6.09 14.69
CA LYS A 314 -16.51 -7.44 14.69
C LYS A 314 -15.15 -7.44 13.99
N ILE A 315 -15.01 -6.70 12.88
CA ILE A 315 -13.73 -6.61 12.15
C ILE A 315 -12.69 -5.85 13.00
N MET A 316 -13.08 -4.73 13.63
CA MET A 316 -12.20 -4.00 14.56
C MET A 316 -11.74 -4.89 15.71
N TYR A 317 -12.66 -5.63 16.36
CA TYR A 317 -12.27 -6.55 17.42
C TYR A 317 -11.31 -7.64 16.95
N ALA A 318 -11.55 -8.22 15.77
CA ALA A 318 -10.62 -9.19 15.17
C ALA A 318 -9.25 -8.57 14.86
N GLY A 319 -9.24 -7.31 14.37
CA GLY A 319 -8.03 -6.53 14.13
C GLY A 319 -7.25 -6.25 15.40
N LEU A 320 -7.93 -5.82 16.46
CA LEU A 320 -7.32 -5.57 17.76
C LEU A 320 -6.67 -6.83 18.34
N VAL A 321 -7.40 -7.95 18.35
CA VAL A 321 -6.86 -9.23 18.82
C VAL A 321 -5.66 -9.66 17.99
N GLY A 322 -5.76 -9.60 16.65
CA GLY A 322 -4.65 -9.93 15.76
C GLY A 322 -3.43 -9.03 15.99
N ALA A 323 -3.65 -7.73 16.14
CA ALA A 323 -2.59 -6.76 16.39
C ALA A 323 -1.90 -6.99 17.74
N VAL A 324 -2.65 -7.27 18.81
CA VAL A 324 -2.08 -7.59 20.13
C VAL A 324 -1.23 -8.86 20.08
N VAL A 325 -1.71 -9.92 19.40
CA VAL A 325 -0.95 -11.17 19.24
C VAL A 325 0.36 -10.92 18.48
N VAL A 326 0.30 -10.20 17.35
CA VAL A 326 1.49 -9.89 16.54
C VAL A 326 2.45 -8.96 17.31
N SER A 327 1.93 -8.00 18.08
CA SER A 327 2.74 -7.13 18.94
C SER A 327 3.47 -7.91 20.04
N ALA A 328 2.78 -8.82 20.71
CA ALA A 328 3.41 -9.68 21.71
C ALA A 328 4.52 -10.55 21.11
N LEU A 329 4.29 -11.12 19.92
CA LEU A 329 5.30 -11.85 19.17
C LEU A 329 6.50 -10.96 18.82
N LEU A 330 6.25 -9.74 18.33
CA LEU A 330 7.32 -8.81 18.02
C LEU A 330 8.18 -8.46 19.23
N ILE A 331 7.57 -8.19 20.39
CA ILE A 331 8.30 -7.89 21.63
C ILE A 331 9.24 -9.02 21.98
N THR A 332 8.78 -10.27 21.89
CA THR A 332 9.64 -11.44 22.18
C THR A 332 10.75 -11.63 21.16
N MET A 333 10.51 -11.32 19.88
CA MET A 333 11.46 -11.54 18.80
C MET A 333 12.38 -10.33 18.53
N ALA A 334 12.08 -9.13 19.07
CA ALA A 334 12.82 -7.92 18.78
C ALA A 334 14.33 -8.05 19.02
N GLY A 335 14.73 -8.70 20.12
CA GLY A 335 16.13 -8.92 20.43
C GLY A 335 16.82 -9.94 19.50
N VAL A 336 16.11 -10.93 19.02
CA VAL A 336 16.63 -11.91 18.04
C VAL A 336 16.80 -11.25 16.68
N TYR A 337 15.81 -10.49 16.25
CA TYR A 337 15.81 -9.76 14.98
C TYR A 337 16.99 -8.80 14.87
N THR A 338 17.21 -7.95 15.88
CA THR A 338 18.31 -6.98 15.84
C THR A 338 19.69 -7.62 15.83
N LYS A 339 19.86 -8.82 16.39
CA LYS A 339 21.11 -9.58 16.34
C LYS A 339 21.50 -10.10 14.95
N LEU A 340 20.55 -10.18 14.02
CA LEU A 340 20.82 -10.60 12.63
C LEU A 340 21.65 -9.57 11.86
N TYR A 341 21.70 -8.32 12.33
CA TYR A 341 22.42 -7.26 11.66
C TYR A 341 23.85 -7.11 12.20
N ARG A 342 24.77 -6.81 11.29
CA ARG A 342 26.18 -6.55 11.61
C ARG A 342 26.39 -5.05 11.80
N VAL A 343 25.90 -4.52 12.91
CA VAL A 343 26.02 -3.12 13.32
C VAL A 343 26.45 -3.06 14.78
N ASP A 344 26.83 -1.88 15.26
CA ASP A 344 27.25 -1.66 16.64
C ASP A 344 26.16 -2.07 17.65
N ASP A 345 26.56 -2.53 18.82
CA ASP A 345 25.62 -3.00 19.85
C ASP A 345 24.73 -1.86 20.39
N SER A 346 25.20 -0.62 20.33
CA SER A 346 24.39 0.57 20.62
C SER A 346 23.22 0.71 19.64
N VAL A 347 23.46 0.53 18.34
CA VAL A 347 22.43 0.57 17.28
C VAL A 347 21.44 -0.59 17.43
N LYS A 348 21.94 -1.80 17.75
CA LYS A 348 21.05 -2.97 18.02
C LYS A 348 20.14 -2.71 19.22
N SER A 349 20.70 -2.16 20.30
CA SER A 349 19.95 -1.84 21.51
C SER A 349 18.86 -0.80 21.24
N LEU A 350 19.21 0.30 20.54
CA LEU A 350 18.23 1.32 20.12
C LEU A 350 17.17 0.74 19.20
N GLY A 351 17.55 -0.05 18.19
CA GLY A 351 16.63 -0.72 17.28
C GLY A 351 15.65 -1.64 18.00
N LYS A 352 16.14 -2.42 19.00
CA LYS A 352 15.28 -3.24 19.86
C LYS A 352 14.26 -2.40 20.63
N ILE A 353 14.67 -1.28 21.23
CA ILE A 353 13.76 -0.40 21.98
C ILE A 353 12.71 0.21 21.03
N LEU A 354 13.13 0.70 19.86
CA LEU A 354 12.21 1.24 18.85
C LEU A 354 11.18 0.21 18.38
N LEU A 355 11.59 -1.06 18.19
CA LEU A 355 10.66 -2.15 17.87
C LEU A 355 9.67 -2.42 19.01
N ILE A 356 10.09 -2.34 20.25
CA ILE A 356 9.19 -2.49 21.42
C ILE A 356 8.19 -1.32 21.46
N VAL A 357 8.65 -0.09 21.26
CA VAL A 357 7.77 1.09 21.18
C VAL A 357 6.77 0.91 20.04
N PHE A 358 7.23 0.51 18.85
CA PHE A 358 6.33 0.23 17.73
C PHE A 358 5.31 -0.85 18.08
N ALA A 359 5.72 -1.95 18.71
CA ALA A 359 4.82 -3.04 19.10
C ALA A 359 3.72 -2.58 20.07
N LEU A 360 4.02 -1.65 20.98
CA LEU A 360 3.03 -1.08 21.89
C LEU A 360 1.99 -0.22 21.16
N TYR A 361 2.40 0.48 20.09
CA TYR A 361 1.51 1.34 19.30
C TYR A 361 0.88 0.62 18.10
N ALA A 362 1.41 -0.54 17.69
CA ALA A 362 0.91 -1.28 16.54
C ALA A 362 -0.61 -1.59 16.61
N PRO A 363 -1.20 -1.95 17.77
CA PRO A 363 -2.65 -2.12 17.86
C PRO A 363 -3.43 -0.85 17.49
N VAL A 364 -2.97 0.31 17.93
CA VAL A 364 -3.59 1.61 17.62
C VAL A 364 -3.47 1.90 16.11
N LYS A 365 -2.29 1.69 15.54
CA LYS A 365 -2.02 1.88 14.10
C LYS A 365 -2.88 0.97 13.22
N VAL A 366 -3.01 -0.29 13.60
CA VAL A 366 -3.84 -1.28 12.89
C VAL A 366 -5.32 -0.90 12.97
N GLU A 367 -5.80 -0.47 14.13
CA GLU A 367 -7.17 0.01 14.27
C GLU A 367 -7.44 1.25 13.41
N ASN A 368 -6.50 2.20 13.31
CA ASN A 368 -6.59 3.33 12.39
C ASN A 368 -6.69 2.89 10.94
N MET A 369 -5.88 1.89 10.54
CA MET A 369 -5.91 1.36 9.18
C MET A 369 -7.25 0.67 8.86
N ILE A 370 -7.81 -0.10 9.80
CA ILE A 370 -9.10 -0.79 9.62
C ILE A 370 -10.25 0.22 9.64
N LEU A 371 -10.27 1.10 10.64
CA LEU A 371 -11.35 2.06 10.85
C LEU A 371 -11.35 3.18 9.81
N GLY A 372 -10.20 3.83 9.60
CA GLY A 372 -10.04 4.90 8.63
C GLY A 372 -9.97 4.39 7.20
N GLY A 373 -9.02 3.49 6.91
CA GLY A 373 -8.72 2.99 5.57
C GLY A 373 -9.78 2.05 5.01
N GLY A 374 -10.40 1.21 5.87
CA GLY A 374 -11.43 0.25 5.48
C GLY A 374 -12.85 0.78 5.70
N ILE A 375 -13.24 0.96 6.96
CA ILE A 375 -14.64 1.17 7.37
C ILE A 375 -15.16 2.56 6.96
N ILE A 376 -14.56 3.64 7.46
CA ILE A 376 -15.09 5.01 7.22
C ILE A 376 -14.98 5.37 5.74
N ARG A 377 -13.86 4.98 5.09
CA ARG A 377 -13.62 5.24 3.67
C ARG A 377 -14.64 4.52 2.77
N SER A 378 -15.20 3.38 3.19
CA SER A 378 -16.19 2.62 2.42
C SER A 378 -17.51 3.38 2.19
N GLY A 379 -17.84 4.38 3.02
CA GLY A 379 -18.95 5.29 2.83
C GLY A 379 -18.75 6.33 1.73
N GLY A 380 -17.61 6.36 1.03
CA GLY A 380 -17.34 7.30 -0.06
C GLY A 380 -16.92 8.70 0.38
N ASN A 381 -17.07 9.06 1.66
CA ASN A 381 -16.64 10.37 2.18
C ASN A 381 -15.16 10.37 2.57
N THR A 382 -14.30 10.36 1.56
CA THR A 382 -12.84 10.31 1.71
C THR A 382 -12.25 11.59 2.32
N LYS A 383 -12.97 12.72 2.25
CA LYS A 383 -12.54 14.01 2.83
C LYS A 383 -12.36 13.94 4.35
N ILE A 384 -13.20 13.18 5.04
CA ILE A 384 -13.12 13.04 6.50
C ILE A 384 -11.76 12.43 6.87
N ILE A 385 -11.37 11.36 6.20
CA ILE A 385 -10.10 10.68 6.47
C ILE A 385 -8.93 11.58 6.13
N MET A 386 -8.97 12.28 4.99
CA MET A 386 -7.94 13.25 4.63
C MET A 386 -7.71 14.30 5.73
N VAL A 387 -8.79 14.86 6.29
CA VAL A 387 -8.67 15.86 7.37
C VAL A 387 -8.05 15.25 8.63
N ILE A 388 -8.46 14.03 9.01
CA ILE A 388 -7.88 13.32 10.16
C ILE A 388 -6.39 13.09 9.95
N ASP A 389 -6.00 12.63 8.76
CA ASP A 389 -4.60 12.36 8.42
C ASP A 389 -3.76 13.64 8.42
N ILE A 390 -4.25 14.71 7.81
CA ILE A 390 -3.55 16.00 7.76
C ILE A 390 -3.36 16.56 9.17
N VAL A 391 -4.42 16.61 9.96
CA VAL A 391 -4.34 17.14 11.34
C VAL A 391 -3.44 16.24 12.19
N GLY A 392 -3.58 14.91 12.09
CA GLY A 392 -2.72 13.98 12.80
C GLY A 392 -1.24 14.20 12.48
N THR A 393 -0.85 14.13 11.20
CA THR A 393 0.56 14.24 10.81
C THR A 393 1.10 15.66 11.00
N TRP A 394 0.44 16.68 10.45
CA TRP A 394 1.01 18.01 10.32
C TRP A 394 0.73 18.94 11.49
N CYS A 395 -0.39 18.76 12.21
CA CYS A 395 -0.72 19.60 13.37
C CYS A 395 -0.29 18.95 14.71
N ILE A 396 -0.10 17.62 14.75
CA ILE A 396 0.26 16.90 15.97
C ILE A 396 1.60 16.18 15.80
N GLY A 397 1.73 15.21 14.90
CA GLY A 397 2.89 14.34 14.78
C GLY A 397 4.19 15.11 14.55
N ILE A 398 4.27 15.87 13.47
CA ILE A 398 5.47 16.66 13.12
C ILE A 398 5.80 17.69 14.20
N PRO A 399 4.86 18.52 14.70
CA PRO A 399 5.18 19.44 15.79
C PRO A 399 5.69 18.74 17.05
N MET A 400 5.09 17.62 17.45
CA MET A 400 5.55 16.83 18.59
C MET A 400 6.93 16.23 18.38
N CYS A 401 7.20 15.75 17.17
CA CYS A 401 8.54 15.28 16.76
C CYS A 401 9.60 16.39 16.89
N LEU A 402 9.32 17.58 16.36
CA LEU A 402 10.21 18.73 16.42
C LEU A 402 10.41 19.24 17.87
N LEU A 403 9.34 19.31 18.66
CA LEU A 403 9.42 19.68 20.07
C LEU A 403 10.31 18.70 20.86
N ALA A 404 10.10 17.39 20.67
CA ALA A 404 10.90 16.37 21.34
C ALA A 404 12.38 16.46 20.96
N ALA A 405 12.68 16.65 19.66
CA ALA A 405 14.04 16.67 19.16
C ALA A 405 14.78 17.96 19.54
N TYR A 406 14.20 19.12 19.32
CA TYR A 406 14.91 20.40 19.38
C TYR A 406 14.69 21.19 20.67
N VAL A 407 13.48 21.08 21.29
CA VAL A 407 13.17 21.79 22.53
C VAL A 407 13.50 20.93 23.75
N PHE A 408 12.98 19.71 23.80
CA PHE A 408 13.24 18.80 24.93
C PHE A 408 14.58 18.08 24.80
N LYS A 409 15.19 18.07 23.60
CA LYS A 409 16.46 17.40 23.30
C LYS A 409 16.45 15.92 23.69
N TRP A 410 15.33 15.26 23.48
CA TRP A 410 15.19 13.83 23.74
C TRP A 410 15.94 13.03 22.68
N GLY A 411 16.44 11.86 23.07
CA GLY A 411 16.98 10.90 22.09
C GLY A 411 15.89 10.32 21.20
N ILE A 412 16.29 9.56 20.16
CA ILE A 412 15.37 9.03 19.14
C ILE A 412 14.18 8.26 19.72
N VAL A 413 14.36 7.52 20.82
CA VAL A 413 13.29 6.77 21.48
C VAL A 413 12.18 7.71 21.96
N GLY A 414 12.55 8.83 22.61
CA GLY A 414 11.61 9.82 23.09
C GLY A 414 10.91 10.54 21.93
N VAL A 415 11.67 10.93 20.89
CA VAL A 415 11.13 11.57 19.69
C VAL A 415 10.14 10.65 18.96
N TYR A 416 10.50 9.38 18.77
CA TYR A 416 9.64 8.39 18.14
C TYR A 416 8.38 8.11 18.97
N THR A 417 8.51 8.00 20.29
CA THR A 417 7.38 7.78 21.21
C THR A 417 6.39 8.95 21.18
N LEU A 418 6.92 10.20 21.17
CA LEU A 418 6.04 11.37 21.13
C LEU A 418 5.37 11.55 19.78
N LEU A 419 6.08 11.29 18.69
CA LEU A 419 5.51 11.27 17.33
C LEU A 419 4.33 10.31 17.25
N THR A 420 4.47 9.07 17.75
CA THR A 420 3.42 8.05 17.65
C THR A 420 2.14 8.40 18.41
N THR A 421 2.12 9.46 19.24
CA THR A 421 0.88 9.96 19.88
C THR A 421 -0.15 10.46 18.85
N GLU A 422 0.29 10.85 17.63
CA GLU A 422 -0.62 11.19 16.55
C GLU A 422 -1.60 10.04 16.21
N GLU A 423 -1.13 8.79 16.28
CA GLU A 423 -1.95 7.62 16.01
C GLU A 423 -3.09 7.47 17.04
N ILE A 424 -2.83 7.84 18.30
CA ILE A 424 -3.86 7.85 19.34
C ILE A 424 -4.92 8.91 19.02
N PHE A 425 -4.48 10.11 18.61
CA PHE A 425 -5.40 11.19 18.20
C PHE A 425 -6.28 10.73 17.04
N ARG A 426 -5.66 10.16 15.98
CA ARG A 426 -6.40 9.66 14.81
C ARG A 426 -7.44 8.61 15.22
N LEU A 427 -7.07 7.67 16.11
CA LEU A 427 -7.98 6.64 16.58
C LEU A 427 -9.15 7.23 17.36
N VAL A 428 -8.89 8.14 18.27
CA VAL A 428 -9.95 8.80 19.09
C VAL A 428 -10.94 9.54 18.18
N VAL A 429 -10.44 10.36 17.25
CA VAL A 429 -11.29 11.11 16.30
C VAL A 429 -12.08 10.17 15.40
N SER A 430 -11.42 9.14 14.85
CA SER A 430 -12.08 8.14 14.00
C SER A 430 -13.15 7.36 14.75
N LEU A 431 -12.93 7.00 16.04
CA LEU A 431 -13.93 6.36 16.89
C LEU A 431 -15.13 7.27 17.18
N VAL A 432 -14.91 8.57 17.39
CA VAL A 432 -16.00 9.54 17.57
C VAL A 432 -16.85 9.63 16.30
N ILE A 433 -16.21 9.69 15.11
CA ILE A 433 -16.90 9.73 13.82
C ILE A 433 -17.67 8.42 13.60
N PHE A 434 -17.03 7.29 13.89
CA PHE A 434 -17.64 5.96 13.80
C PHE A 434 -18.92 5.88 14.65
N LYS A 435 -18.86 6.29 15.92
CA LYS A 435 -20.02 6.28 16.82
C LYS A 435 -21.16 7.19 16.35
N ARG A 436 -20.84 8.32 15.71
CA ARG A 436 -21.84 9.26 15.17
C ARG A 436 -22.58 8.72 13.95
N ARG A 437 -22.14 7.63 13.34
CA ARG A 437 -22.73 6.94 12.17
C ARG A 437 -22.91 7.80 10.91
N LYS A 438 -22.45 9.06 10.89
CA LYS A 438 -22.58 9.98 9.75
C LYS A 438 -21.70 9.61 8.54
N TRP A 439 -20.77 8.67 8.73
CA TRP A 439 -19.93 8.13 7.67
C TRP A 439 -20.65 7.09 6.80
N MET A 440 -21.77 6.52 7.31
CA MET A 440 -22.55 5.49 6.62
C MET A 440 -23.40 6.12 5.52
N ILE A 441 -22.81 6.30 4.35
CA ILE A 441 -23.45 6.88 3.18
C ILE A 441 -23.60 5.78 2.13
N SER A 442 -24.81 5.61 1.59
CA SER A 442 -25.06 4.78 0.41
C SER A 442 -24.94 5.65 -0.83
N LEU A 443 -24.20 5.15 -1.83
CA LEU A 443 -24.06 5.77 -3.15
C LEU A 443 -25.11 5.23 -4.14
N SER A 444 -25.91 4.23 -3.68
CA SER A 444 -26.94 3.56 -4.47
C SER A 444 -28.31 4.26 -4.40
#